data_63cc8c5108366ea07085e2da41372e93
#
_entry.id   63cc8c5108366ea07085e2da41372e93
#
_cell.length_a   1.000
_cell.length_b   1.000
_cell.length_c   1.000
_cell.angle_alpha   90.00
_cell.angle_beta   90.00
_cell.angle_gamma   90.00
#
_symmetry.space_group_name_H-M   'P 1'
#
loop_
_entity.id
_entity.type
_entity.pdbx_description
1 polymer ?
#
loop_
_entity_poly.entity_id
_entity_poly.type
_entity_poly.pdbx_seq_one_letter_code
_entity_poly.pdbx_strand_id
1 'polypeptide(L)'
;MTQTTSQTESKWFAPEEFESIRQRLPILYVDAIPVRVDGQGMITSVGLLLRVTGQGKISRALVSGRVLYGERVRTALLRHIEKDLGPLALPRVPPAPAPFTIAEYFP
;
A
#
# COMPACT_ATOMS: atom_id res chain seq x y z
N MET A 1 3.13 -21.71 -19.69
CA MET A 1 2.71 -21.54 -18.32
C MET A 1 3.85 -20.94 -17.50
N THR A 2 3.60 -19.94 -16.80
CA THR A 2 4.62 -19.24 -16.04
C THR A 2 4.49 -19.57 -14.56
N GLN A 3 5.55 -20.07 -13.98
CA GLN A 3 5.59 -20.35 -12.55
C GLN A 3 5.50 -19.07 -11.73
N THR A 4 5.98 -17.96 -12.29
CA THR A 4 5.91 -16.67 -11.61
C THR A 4 4.46 -16.26 -11.34
N THR A 5 3.58 -16.41 -12.33
CA THR A 5 2.15 -16.11 -12.16
C THR A 5 1.52 -17.02 -11.11
N SER A 6 1.81 -18.32 -11.14
CA SER A 6 1.32 -19.26 -10.14
C SER A 6 1.78 -18.88 -8.73
N GLN A 7 3.05 -18.53 -8.58
CA GLN A 7 3.59 -18.12 -7.27
C GLN A 7 2.91 -16.85 -6.76
N THR A 8 2.64 -15.90 -7.66
CA THR A 8 1.95 -14.68 -7.29
C THR A 8 0.52 -14.97 -6.87
N GLU A 9 -0.17 -15.80 -7.65
CA GLU A 9 -1.55 -16.18 -7.34
C GLU A 9 -1.68 -16.90 -6.01
N SER A 10 -0.70 -17.76 -5.66
CA SER A 10 -0.74 -18.49 -4.40
C SER A 10 -0.62 -17.58 -3.17
N LYS A 11 -0.17 -16.33 -3.33
CA LYS A 11 -0.07 -15.34 -2.25
C LYS A 11 -1.36 -14.54 -2.08
N TRP A 12 -2.30 -14.69 -2.99
CA TRP A 12 -3.60 -14.04 -2.91
C TRP A 12 -4.64 -15.04 -2.47
N PHE A 13 -5.59 -14.56 -1.71
CA PHE A 13 -6.65 -15.40 -1.16
C PHE A 13 -7.97 -15.10 -1.84
N ALA A 14 -8.84 -16.11 -1.92
CA ALA A 14 -10.24 -15.86 -2.23
C ALA A 14 -10.84 -14.95 -1.15
N PRO A 15 -11.87 -14.14 -1.46
CA PRO A 15 -12.43 -13.22 -0.48
C PRO A 15 -12.84 -13.84 0.86
N GLU A 16 -13.49 -15.00 0.81
CA GLU A 16 -13.91 -15.70 2.02
C GLU A 16 -12.73 -16.27 2.81
N GLU A 17 -11.70 -16.68 2.11
CA GLU A 17 -10.47 -17.18 2.72
C GLU A 17 -9.74 -16.05 3.43
N PHE A 18 -9.61 -14.89 2.77
CA PHE A 18 -8.97 -13.73 3.36
C PHE A 18 -9.74 -13.24 4.59
N GLU A 19 -11.06 -13.23 4.54
CA GLU A 19 -11.88 -12.83 5.67
C GLU A 19 -11.65 -13.74 6.88
N SER A 20 -11.53 -15.04 6.64
CA SER A 20 -11.21 -16.00 7.71
C SER A 20 -9.84 -15.71 8.33
N ILE A 21 -8.84 -15.45 7.49
CA ILE A 21 -7.49 -15.18 7.97
C ILE A 21 -7.46 -13.87 8.76
N ARG A 22 -8.13 -12.85 8.28
CA ARG A 22 -8.23 -11.53 8.92
C ARG A 22 -8.75 -11.60 10.35
N GLN A 23 -9.63 -12.53 10.62
CA GLN A 23 -10.22 -12.72 11.94
C GLN A 23 -9.32 -13.51 12.87
N ARG A 24 -8.26 -14.12 12.36
CA ARG A 24 -7.44 -15.06 13.12
C ARG A 24 -5.98 -14.66 13.25
N LEU A 25 -5.51 -13.80 12.37
CA LEU A 25 -4.11 -13.39 12.33
C LEU A 25 -4.02 -11.89 12.07
N PRO A 26 -3.00 -11.22 12.62
CA PRO A 26 -2.72 -9.84 12.24
C PRO A 26 -2.28 -9.77 10.79
N ILE A 27 -2.70 -8.72 10.10
CA ILE A 27 -2.33 -8.47 8.71
C ILE A 27 -1.47 -7.21 8.67
N LEU A 28 -0.34 -7.30 8.00
CA LEU A 28 0.55 -6.16 7.85
C LEU A 28 0.23 -5.40 6.57
N TYR A 29 0.04 -4.10 6.71
CA TYR A 29 -0.15 -3.18 5.60
C TYR A 29 0.98 -2.16 5.58
N VAL A 30 1.26 -1.63 4.39
CA VAL A 30 2.11 -0.45 4.23
C VAL A 30 1.24 0.67 3.68
N ASP A 31 1.45 1.86 4.23
CA ASP A 31 0.78 3.07 3.76
C ASP A 31 1.83 4.09 3.34
N ALA A 32 1.54 4.85 2.32
CA ALA A 32 2.39 5.93 1.87
C ALA A 32 1.57 7.20 1.71
N ILE A 33 2.14 8.31 2.15
CA ILE A 33 1.51 9.63 2.03
C ILE A 33 2.43 10.47 1.15
N PRO A 34 2.06 10.73 -0.11
CA PRO A 34 2.84 11.65 -0.94
C PRO A 34 2.70 13.06 -0.38
N VAL A 35 3.82 13.78 -0.33
CA VAL A 35 3.85 15.13 0.23
C VAL A 35 4.54 16.07 -0.73
N ARG A 36 4.20 17.35 -0.65
CA ARG A 36 4.97 18.43 -1.23
C ARG A 36 5.75 19.12 -0.13
N VAL A 37 6.99 19.47 -0.45
CA VAL A 37 7.85 20.18 0.48
C VAL A 37 8.30 21.48 -0.16
N ASP A 38 8.53 22.50 0.67
CA ASP A 38 9.06 23.77 0.20
C ASP A 38 10.59 23.72 0.13
N GLY A 39 11.23 24.85 -0.21
CA GLY A 39 12.67 24.94 -0.31
C GLY A 39 13.43 24.76 0.99
N GLN A 40 12.72 24.78 2.13
CA GLN A 40 13.28 24.58 3.46
C GLN A 40 13.03 23.18 3.99
N GLY A 41 12.41 22.31 3.17
CA GLY A 41 12.10 20.94 3.57
C GLY A 41 10.84 20.79 4.42
N MET A 42 10.02 21.85 4.54
CA MET A 42 8.77 21.77 5.29
C MET A 42 7.64 21.25 4.43
N ILE A 43 6.82 20.38 4.98
CA ILE A 43 5.67 19.82 4.28
C ILE A 43 4.61 20.90 4.12
N THR A 44 4.21 21.17 2.87
CA THR A 44 3.20 22.17 2.55
C THR A 44 1.86 21.57 2.17
N SER A 45 1.84 20.34 1.70
CA SER A 45 0.59 19.64 1.37
C SER A 45 0.80 18.13 1.37
N VAL A 46 -0.30 17.41 1.52
CA VAL A 46 -0.31 15.95 1.42
C VAL A 46 -1.24 15.55 0.29
N GLY A 47 -0.89 14.45 -0.37
CA GLY A 47 -1.71 13.89 -1.44
C GLY A 47 -2.56 12.75 -0.93
N LEU A 48 -3.78 12.65 -1.43
CA LEU A 48 -4.69 11.56 -1.16
C LEU A 48 -5.24 11.05 -2.47
N LEU A 49 -5.49 9.74 -2.52
CA LEU A 49 -6.17 9.13 -3.66
C LEU A 49 -7.66 9.41 -3.56
N LEU A 50 -8.29 9.61 -4.72
CA LEU A 50 -9.74 9.61 -4.80
C LEU A 50 -10.17 8.21 -5.23
N ARG A 51 -11.09 7.63 -4.48
CA ARG A 51 -11.67 6.34 -4.81
C ARG A 51 -13.18 6.49 -4.90
N VAL A 52 -13.76 5.81 -5.90
CA VAL A 52 -15.21 5.73 -6.04
C VAL A 52 -15.63 4.39 -5.42
N THR A 53 -16.47 4.46 -4.40
CA THR A 53 -16.97 3.26 -3.75
C THR A 53 -18.00 2.55 -4.65
N GLY A 54 -18.33 1.31 -4.32
CA GLY A 54 -19.36 0.55 -5.03
C GLY A 54 -20.75 1.20 -4.99
N GLN A 55 -20.95 2.17 -4.09
CA GLN A 55 -22.20 2.93 -3.98
C GLN A 55 -22.13 4.28 -4.70
N GLY A 56 -21.07 4.53 -5.46
CA GLY A 56 -20.90 5.76 -6.20
C GLY A 56 -20.40 6.94 -5.37
N LYS A 57 -20.04 6.74 -4.12
CA LYS A 57 -19.50 7.81 -3.28
C LYS A 57 -18.02 7.97 -3.52
N ILE A 58 -17.54 9.21 -3.46
CA ILE A 58 -16.12 9.51 -3.54
C ILE A 58 -15.55 9.53 -2.13
N SER A 59 -14.46 8.80 -1.93
CA SER A 59 -13.72 8.81 -0.67
C SER A 59 -12.26 9.13 -0.94
N ARG A 60 -11.58 9.60 0.09
CA ARG A 60 -10.14 9.84 0.05
C ARG A 60 -9.43 8.72 0.78
N ALA A 61 -8.27 8.31 0.23
CA ALA A 61 -7.54 7.18 0.76
C ALA A 61 -6.04 7.43 0.64
N LEU A 62 -5.28 6.76 1.51
CA LEU A 62 -3.83 6.71 1.38
C LEU A 62 -3.45 5.68 0.31
N VAL A 63 -2.24 5.80 -0.22
CA VAL A 63 -1.62 4.68 -0.93
C VAL A 63 -1.43 3.60 0.13
N SER A 64 -2.07 2.47 -0.04
CA SER A 64 -2.10 1.44 1.00
C SER A 64 -2.27 0.07 0.38
N GLY A 65 -1.71 -0.93 1.03
CA GLY A 65 -1.93 -2.30 0.62
C GLY A 65 -1.17 -3.28 1.48
N ARG A 66 -1.55 -4.53 1.32
CA ARG A 66 -1.04 -5.63 2.12
C ARG A 66 0.36 -6.02 1.69
N VAL A 67 1.19 -6.38 2.68
CA VAL A 67 2.46 -7.05 2.43
C VAL A 67 2.16 -8.52 2.22
N LEU A 68 2.70 -9.09 1.14
CA LEU A 68 2.46 -10.49 0.80
C LEU A 68 3.43 -11.39 1.54
N TYR A 69 3.06 -12.67 1.67
CA TYR A 69 3.91 -13.65 2.31
C TYR A 69 5.28 -13.71 1.60
N GLY A 70 6.35 -13.60 2.39
CA GLY A 70 7.70 -13.64 1.86
C GLY A 70 8.16 -12.38 1.16
N GLU A 71 7.32 -11.35 1.11
CA GLU A 71 7.67 -10.08 0.49
C GLU A 71 8.29 -9.14 1.51
N ARG A 72 9.35 -8.43 1.10
CA ARG A 72 9.92 -7.39 1.96
C ARG A 72 8.97 -6.20 2.03
N VAL A 73 8.95 -5.54 3.19
CA VAL A 73 8.10 -4.36 3.39
C VAL A 73 8.41 -3.29 2.35
N ARG A 74 9.69 -3.04 2.06
CA ARG A 74 10.08 -2.07 1.04
C ARG A 74 9.56 -2.44 -0.35
N THR A 75 9.61 -3.72 -0.69
CA THR A 75 9.09 -4.21 -1.98
C THR A 75 7.59 -3.99 -2.08
N ALA A 76 6.86 -4.28 -1.00
CA ALA A 76 5.43 -4.04 -0.95
C ALA A 76 5.11 -2.55 -1.11
N LEU A 77 5.87 -1.70 -0.41
CA LEU A 77 5.70 -0.25 -0.50
C LEU A 77 5.84 0.23 -1.95
N LEU A 78 6.92 -0.16 -2.62
CA LEU A 78 7.14 0.24 -4.00
C LEU A 78 6.06 -0.29 -4.93
N ARG A 79 5.62 -1.51 -4.72
CA ARG A 79 4.56 -2.14 -5.52
C ARG A 79 3.24 -1.37 -5.41
N HIS A 80 2.87 -0.95 -4.21
CA HIS A 80 1.63 -0.18 -4.01
C HIS A 80 1.75 1.25 -4.52
N ILE A 81 2.91 1.88 -4.37
CA ILE A 81 3.15 3.21 -4.93
C ILE A 81 3.04 3.16 -6.46
N GLU A 82 3.66 2.19 -7.09
CA GLU A 82 3.59 2.05 -8.55
C GLU A 82 2.15 1.82 -9.01
N LYS A 83 1.43 0.95 -8.31
CA LYS A 83 0.03 0.65 -8.63
C LYS A 83 -0.86 1.89 -8.57
N ASP A 84 -0.70 2.70 -7.54
CA ASP A 84 -1.62 3.80 -7.26
C ASP A 84 -1.17 5.14 -7.85
N LEU A 85 0.14 5.38 -7.99
CA LEU A 85 0.70 6.65 -8.46
C LEU A 85 1.45 6.52 -9.77
N GLY A 86 1.70 5.29 -10.25
CA GLY A 86 2.43 5.04 -11.47
C GLY A 86 3.95 4.97 -11.26
N PRO A 87 4.67 4.48 -12.29
CA PRO A 87 6.11 4.23 -12.15
C PRO A 87 6.94 5.51 -11.96
N LEU A 88 6.45 6.66 -12.40
CA LEU A 88 7.20 7.91 -12.27
C LEU A 88 7.32 8.39 -10.83
N ALA A 89 6.53 7.83 -9.91
CA ALA A 89 6.64 8.14 -8.49
C ALA A 89 7.79 7.40 -7.81
N LEU A 90 8.26 6.29 -8.38
CA LEU A 90 9.27 5.44 -7.75
C LEU A 90 10.59 6.16 -7.47
N PRO A 91 11.15 6.99 -8.39
CA PRO A 91 12.39 7.71 -8.09
C PRO A 91 12.27 8.70 -6.95
N ARG A 92 11.07 9.06 -6.53
CA ARG A 92 10.83 9.98 -5.42
C ARG A 92 10.89 9.30 -4.06
N VAL A 93 10.89 7.96 -4.02
CA VAL A 93 10.99 7.21 -2.78
C VAL A 93 12.45 7.21 -2.32
N PRO A 94 12.74 7.54 -1.05
CA PRO A 94 14.11 7.48 -0.55
C PRO A 94 14.70 6.08 -0.69
N PRO A 95 16.03 5.96 -0.86
CA PRO A 95 16.67 4.64 -1.01
C PRO A 95 16.43 3.70 0.16
N ALA A 96 16.33 4.24 1.38
CA ALA A 96 16.09 3.44 2.59
C ALA A 96 14.94 4.07 3.36
N PRO A 97 13.70 3.95 2.88
CA PRO A 97 12.57 4.55 3.54
C PRO A 97 12.33 3.88 4.88
N ALA A 98 12.04 4.70 5.89
CA ALA A 98 11.66 4.21 7.22
C ALA A 98 10.26 4.70 7.53
N PRO A 99 9.43 3.91 8.21
CA PRO A 99 8.11 4.38 8.60
C PRO A 99 8.25 5.51 9.63
N PHE A 100 7.43 6.55 9.50
CA PHE A 100 7.42 7.60 10.51
C PHE A 100 6.52 7.23 11.69
N THR A 101 5.66 6.26 11.53
CA THR A 101 4.82 5.74 12.61
C THR A 101 4.31 4.34 12.28
N ILE A 102 3.85 3.67 13.32
CA ILE A 102 3.14 2.40 13.21
C ILE A 102 1.77 2.61 13.85
N ALA A 103 0.72 2.25 13.13
CA ALA A 103 -0.64 2.38 13.62
C ALA A 103 -1.29 0.99 13.72
N GLU A 104 -2.21 0.87 14.66
CA GLU A 104 -2.98 -0.35 14.82
C GLU A 104 -4.43 -0.08 14.47
N TYR A 105 -5.05 -1.02 13.80
CA TYR A 105 -6.45 -0.92 13.42
C TYR A 105 -7.17 -2.22 13.74
N PHE A 106 -8.25 -2.11 14.48
CA PHE A 106 -9.10 -3.23 14.87
C PHE A 106 -10.50 -3.00 14.30
N PRO A 107 -10.84 -3.69 13.20
CA PRO A 107 -12.16 -3.53 12.57
C PRO A 107 -13.29 -4.05 13.42
#